data_9f23bf7c2a0c2277b2cabcdcd0819ea5
#
_entry.id   9f23bf7c2a0c2277b2cabcdcd0819ea5
#
_cell.length_a   1.000
_cell.length_b   1.000
_cell.length_c   1.000
_cell.angle_alpha   90.00
_cell.angle_beta   90.00
_cell.angle_gamma   90.00
#
_symmetry.space_group_name_H-M   'P 1'
#
loop_
_entity.id
_entity.type
_entity.pdbx_description
1 polymer ?
#
loop_
_entity_poly.entity_id
_entity_poly.type
_entity_poly.pdbx_seq_one_letter_code
_entity_poly.pdbx_strand_id
1 'polypeptide(L)' 'MTRKDYVETAKILNQFADTIDSHVFQDLVFEFSEWFSADNPRFDEDKFWDACVKQLENA' A
#
# COMPACT_ATOMS: atom_id res chain seq x y z
N MET A 1 -5.54 3.81 -13.33
CA MET A 1 -5.03 4.70 -12.29
C MET A 1 -3.62 5.13 -12.58
N THR A 2 -3.22 6.26 -12.04
CA THR A 2 -1.87 6.76 -12.23
C THR A 2 -1.01 6.41 -11.04
N ARG A 3 0.28 6.60 -11.20
CA ARG A 3 1.22 6.39 -10.11
C ARG A 3 0.86 7.23 -8.89
N LYS A 4 0.35 8.42 -9.12
CA LYS A 4 -0.07 9.30 -8.03
C LYS A 4 -1.16 8.66 -7.19
N ASP A 5 -2.07 7.95 -7.83
CA ASP A 5 -3.15 7.28 -7.10
C ASP A 5 -2.60 6.15 -6.24
N TYR A 6 -1.62 5.42 -6.73
CA TYR A 6 -1.01 4.35 -5.95
C TYR A 6 -0.29 4.91 -4.73
N VAL A 7 0.45 5.99 -4.93
CA VAL A 7 1.18 6.62 -3.83
C VAL A 7 0.22 7.14 -2.78
N GLU A 8 -0.85 7.78 -3.22
CA GLU A 8 -1.82 8.33 -2.28
C GLU A 8 -2.52 7.22 -1.50
N THR A 9 -2.85 6.12 -2.17
CA THR A 9 -3.47 4.99 -1.51
C THR A 9 -2.54 4.42 -0.43
N ALA A 10 -1.26 4.28 -0.76
CA ALA A 10 -0.28 3.78 0.20
C ALA A 10 -0.16 4.69 1.42
N LYS A 11 -0.19 5.99 1.19
CA LYS A 11 -0.12 6.94 2.31
C LYS A 11 -1.31 6.80 3.23
N ILE A 12 -2.50 6.67 2.65
CA ILE A 12 -3.71 6.50 3.45
C ILE A 12 -3.64 5.21 4.26
N LEU A 13 -3.26 4.13 3.62
CA LEU A 13 -3.15 2.84 4.32
C LEU A 13 -2.11 2.90 5.42
N ASN A 14 -1.00 3.57 5.16
CA ASN A 14 0.07 3.68 6.15
C ASN A 14 -0.38 4.35 7.44
N GLN A 15 -1.34 5.27 7.33
CA GLN A 15 -1.87 5.94 8.51
C GLN A 15 -2.54 4.98 9.48
N PHE A 16 -2.99 3.83 9.00
CA PHE A 16 -3.71 2.87 9.82
C PHE A 16 -2.90 1.63 10.14
N ALA A 17 -1.64 1.62 9.72
CA ALA A 17 -0.80 0.43 9.88
C ALA A 17 -0.68 -0.01 11.34
N ASP A 18 -0.66 0.93 12.27
CA ASP A 18 -0.54 0.61 13.68
C ASP A 18 -1.89 0.45 14.38
N THR A 19 -2.96 0.81 13.70
CA THR A 19 -4.29 0.79 14.30
C THR A 19 -5.01 -0.53 14.04
N ILE A 20 -4.73 -1.13 12.90
CA ILE A 20 -5.38 -2.35 12.45
C ILE A 20 -4.48 -3.55 12.78
N ASP A 21 -5.09 -4.66 13.15
CA ASP A 21 -4.36 -5.91 13.36
C ASP A 21 -3.42 -6.14 12.17
N SER A 22 -2.18 -6.54 12.44
CA SER A 22 -1.18 -6.62 11.40
C SER A 22 -1.54 -7.64 10.31
N HIS A 23 -2.16 -8.74 10.66
CA HIS A 23 -2.58 -9.73 9.66
C HIS A 23 -3.68 -9.18 8.77
N VAL A 24 -4.62 -8.48 9.38
CA VAL A 24 -5.70 -7.86 8.63
C VAL A 24 -5.15 -6.78 7.72
N PHE A 25 -4.20 -6.00 8.23
CA PHE A 25 -3.60 -4.95 7.44
C PHE A 25 -2.86 -5.52 6.22
N GLN A 26 -2.13 -6.62 6.42
CA GLN A 26 -1.43 -7.25 5.32
C GLN A 26 -2.40 -7.75 4.25
N ASP A 27 -3.50 -8.34 4.68
CA ASP A 27 -4.51 -8.80 3.75
C ASP A 27 -5.09 -7.64 2.95
N LEU A 28 -5.33 -6.52 3.62
CA LEU A 28 -5.86 -5.33 2.97
C LEU A 28 -4.89 -4.80 1.92
N VAL A 29 -3.63 -4.70 2.27
CA VAL A 29 -2.60 -4.24 1.34
C VAL A 29 -2.51 -5.17 0.14
N PHE A 30 -2.58 -6.46 0.40
CA PHE A 30 -2.50 -7.46 -0.67
C PHE A 30 -3.67 -7.29 -1.64
N GLU A 31 -4.88 -7.07 -1.13
CA GLU A 31 -6.04 -6.91 -1.99
C GLU A 31 -5.89 -5.69 -2.89
N PHE A 32 -5.42 -4.59 -2.34
CA PHE A 32 -5.17 -3.41 -3.16
C PHE A 32 -4.09 -3.67 -4.20
N SER A 33 -3.04 -4.38 -3.82
CA SER A 33 -1.96 -4.70 -4.75
C SER A 33 -2.46 -5.53 -5.92
N GLU A 34 -3.32 -6.49 -5.65
CA GLU A 34 -3.87 -7.32 -6.71
C GLU A 34 -4.71 -6.49 -7.67
N TRP A 35 -5.52 -5.61 -7.12
CA TRP A 35 -6.34 -4.74 -7.95
C TRP A 35 -5.49 -3.85 -8.83
N PHE A 36 -4.48 -3.24 -8.24
CA PHE A 36 -3.61 -2.33 -8.98
C PHE A 36 -2.80 -3.07 -10.04
N SER A 37 -2.36 -4.29 -9.74
CA SER A 37 -1.62 -5.10 -10.70
C SER A 37 -2.49 -5.46 -11.89
N ALA A 38 -3.75 -5.75 -11.64
CA ALA A 38 -4.68 -6.07 -12.71
C ALA A 38 -4.95 -4.85 -13.57
N ASP A 39 -4.97 -3.68 -12.95
CA ASP A 39 -5.21 -2.43 -13.65
C ASP A 39 -4.00 -1.99 -14.47
N ASN A 40 -2.81 -2.27 -13.96
CA ASN A 40 -1.57 -1.81 -14.59
C ASN A 40 -0.47 -2.86 -14.42
N PRO A 41 -0.08 -3.54 -15.51
CA PRO A 41 0.94 -4.58 -15.41
C PRO A 41 2.32 -4.08 -14.98
N ARG A 42 2.53 -2.78 -15.00
CA ARG A 42 3.80 -2.20 -14.56
C ARG A 42 3.77 -1.77 -13.10
N PHE A 43 2.68 -2.02 -12.43
CA PHE A 43 2.56 -1.67 -11.02
C PHE A 43 3.62 -2.42 -10.21
N ASP A 44 4.33 -1.68 -9.35
CA ASP A 44 5.39 -2.24 -8.53
C ASP A 44 4.85 -2.61 -7.16
N GLU A 45 4.53 -3.88 -6.97
CA GLU A 45 3.94 -4.34 -5.72
C GLU A 45 4.88 -4.17 -4.54
N ASP A 46 6.17 -4.36 -4.75
CA ASP A 46 7.13 -4.25 -3.66
C ASP A 46 7.22 -2.83 -3.13
N LYS A 47 7.24 -1.87 -4.03
CA LYS A 47 7.26 -0.47 -3.61
C LYS A 47 5.98 -0.07 -2.90
N PHE A 48 4.86 -0.57 -3.38
CA PHE A 48 3.59 -0.28 -2.75
C PHE A 48 3.54 -0.85 -1.34
N TRP A 49 3.97 -2.10 -1.21
CA TRP A 49 4.02 -2.76 0.09
C TRP A 49 4.88 -1.97 1.06
N ASP A 50 6.09 -1.61 0.63
CA ASP A 50 7.00 -0.84 1.47
C ASP A 50 6.38 0.47 1.91
N ALA A 51 5.71 1.16 1.00
CA ALA A 51 5.10 2.44 1.32
C ALA A 51 3.96 2.30 2.33
N CYS A 52 3.25 1.17 2.27
CA CYS A 52 2.14 0.93 3.18
C CYS A 52 2.61 0.59 4.59
N VAL A 53 3.67 -0.20 4.71
CA VAL A 53 4.08 -0.73 6.01
C VAL A 53 5.23 0.03 6.64
N LYS A 54 5.98 0.78 5.87
CA LYS A 54 7.17 1.46 6.38
C LYS A 54 6.77 2.64 7.24
N GLN A 55 7.47 2.79 8.35
CA GLN A 55 7.24 3.96 9.19
C GLN A 55 7.82 5.17 8.50
N LEU A 56 7.00 6.21 8.39
CA LEU A 56 7.47 7.41 7.75
C LEU A 56 8.07 8.30 8.78
N GLU A 57 8.98 8.04 9.34
CA GLU A 57 9.49 8.84 10.24
C GLU A 57 10.52 9.51 9.90
N ASN A 58 10.67 9.92 9.64
CA ASN A 58 11.38 10.38 9.50
C ASN A 58 11.91 10.87 9.89
N ALA A 59 11.95 10.70 10.08
CA ALA A 59 12.49 11.18 10.37
C ALA A 59 13.03 11.84 10.42
#